data_65af73c8545c155f1a312ebaaabc52ef
#
_entry.id   65af73c8545c155f1a312ebaaabc52ef
#
_cell.length_a   1.000
_cell.length_b   1.000
_cell.length_c   1.000
_cell.angle_alpha   90.00
_cell.angle_beta   90.00
_cell.angle_gamma   90.00
#
_symmetry.space_group_name_H-M   'P 1'
#
loop_
_entity.id
_entity.type
_entity.pdbx_description
1 polymer ?
#
loop_
_entity_poly.entity_id
_entity_poly.type
_entity_poly.pdbx_seq_one_letter_code
_entity_poly.pdbx_strand_id
1 'polypeptide(L)'
;MEDLFSVCGQIRLRKGEGRTLKAGGAWVYDNEIEWMSDAIIDGHLVKVLDFDDYFMGIGFINRKSKITVRMLSRHTDVVDETFIEERVRAAVEYRFNTVDTSACRLIFGEADFLPGLVIDKYSDVLVVESLALGIDRFKLLIVEKVKGILHEKGIDIRGVYERSDAKVRTLEGMERVKGFIGDEFDTNVEIVENGVHYMIDVVNGQKTGFFLDQKYNRLAMQKLCRDKRVLDCFTHMGTFALNAGIAGAKEVTGLDISEYAVEQARANAKLNGLENTCLLYTSDAADE
;
A
#
# COMPACT_ATOMS: atom_id res chain seq x y z
N MET A 1 2.15 19.28 21.91
CA MET A 1 2.05 18.54 20.64
C MET A 1 2.92 19.27 19.64
N GLU A 2 3.92 18.58 19.06
CA GLU A 2 4.66 19.14 17.93
C GLU A 2 3.67 19.46 16.80
N ASP A 3 3.77 20.66 16.25
CA ASP A 3 2.92 21.04 15.11
C ASP A 3 3.31 20.23 13.88
N LEU A 4 2.43 19.30 13.46
CA LEU A 4 2.64 18.45 12.30
C LEU A 4 2.84 19.24 11.01
N PHE A 5 2.24 20.41 10.93
CA PHE A 5 2.17 21.23 9.73
C PHE A 5 3.24 22.30 9.65
N SER A 6 4.10 22.40 10.68
CA SER A 6 5.15 23.41 10.71
C SER A 6 6.21 23.18 9.63
N VAL A 7 6.50 24.23 8.89
CA VAL A 7 7.60 24.28 7.92
C VAL A 7 8.87 24.66 8.68
N CYS A 8 9.83 23.73 8.80
CA CYS A 8 11.04 23.93 9.59
C CYS A 8 12.16 24.69 8.84
N GLY A 9 11.99 24.96 7.54
CA GLY A 9 12.99 25.67 6.75
C GLY A 9 12.79 25.50 5.26
N GLN A 10 13.86 25.75 4.51
CA GLN A 10 13.87 25.64 3.06
C GLN A 10 15.17 25.01 2.55
N ILE A 11 15.11 24.42 1.36
CA ILE A 11 16.25 23.94 0.61
C ILE A 11 16.30 24.62 -0.76
N ARG A 12 17.50 24.78 -1.30
CA ARG A 12 17.72 25.29 -2.66
C ARG A 12 18.45 24.25 -3.50
N LEU A 13 17.94 24.03 -4.70
CA LEU A 13 18.53 23.09 -5.66
C LEU A 13 19.73 23.71 -6.38
N ARG A 14 20.64 22.87 -6.84
CA ARG A 14 21.76 23.25 -7.68
C ARG A 14 21.30 23.76 -9.04
N LYS A 15 22.09 24.63 -9.65
CA LYS A 15 21.82 25.07 -11.04
C LYS A 15 21.83 23.87 -12.00
N GLY A 16 20.76 23.74 -12.77
CA GLY A 16 20.56 22.64 -13.71
C GLY A 16 19.77 21.45 -13.17
N GLU A 17 19.58 21.40 -11.84
CA GLU A 17 18.75 20.38 -11.17
C GLU A 17 17.25 20.81 -11.09
N GLY A 18 16.41 19.91 -10.59
CA GLY A 18 14.96 20.17 -10.47
C GLY A 18 14.17 19.94 -11.77
N ARG A 19 14.78 19.48 -12.85
CA ARG A 19 14.09 19.16 -14.11
C ARG A 19 13.05 18.08 -13.91
N THR A 20 13.37 17.05 -13.14
CA THR A 20 12.47 15.96 -12.80
C THR A 20 11.26 16.48 -12.03
N LEU A 21 11.44 17.39 -11.08
CA LEU A 21 10.33 18.02 -10.35
C LEU A 21 9.44 18.83 -11.27
N LYS A 22 10.01 19.63 -12.20
CA LYS A 22 9.25 20.41 -13.21
C LYS A 22 8.45 19.48 -14.15
N ALA A 23 8.97 18.28 -14.41
CA ALA A 23 8.30 17.27 -15.24
C ALA A 23 7.29 16.40 -14.46
N GLY A 24 7.07 16.66 -13.17
CA GLY A 24 6.09 15.92 -12.38
C GLY A 24 6.68 14.95 -11.36
N GLY A 25 8.01 14.83 -11.26
CA GLY A 25 8.69 13.98 -10.27
C GLY A 25 8.37 14.39 -8.83
N ALA A 26 8.44 13.43 -7.92
CA ALA A 26 8.08 13.62 -6.51
C ALA A 26 9.29 13.60 -5.56
N TRP A 27 10.51 13.44 -6.06
CA TRP A 27 11.70 13.22 -5.25
C TRP A 27 12.80 14.24 -5.54
N VAL A 28 13.48 14.67 -4.48
CA VAL A 28 14.73 15.41 -4.54
C VAL A 28 15.81 14.57 -3.88
N TYR A 29 16.88 14.31 -4.60
CA TYR A 29 18.02 13.55 -4.09
C TYR A 29 19.04 14.45 -3.40
N ASP A 30 19.87 13.86 -2.53
CA ASP A 30 20.90 14.55 -1.77
C ASP A 30 21.88 15.36 -2.65
N ASN A 31 22.27 14.80 -3.79
CA ASN A 31 23.18 15.41 -4.76
C ASN A 31 22.59 16.60 -5.54
N GLU A 32 21.25 16.75 -5.55
CA GLU A 32 20.56 17.85 -6.22
C GLU A 32 20.54 19.14 -5.37
N ILE A 33 20.85 19.04 -4.06
CA ILE A 33 20.72 20.14 -3.11
C ILE A 33 22.01 20.91 -3.03
N GLU A 34 21.94 22.24 -3.19
CA GLU A 34 23.06 23.17 -3.01
C GLU A 34 23.14 23.67 -1.57
N TRP A 35 22.00 23.99 -0.97
CA TRP A 35 21.93 24.63 0.34
C TRP A 35 20.67 24.23 1.09
N MET A 36 20.76 24.23 2.42
CA MET A 36 19.65 24.00 3.35
C MET A 36 19.72 25.01 4.49
N SER A 37 18.55 25.39 5.05
CA SER A 37 18.46 26.18 6.28
C SER A 37 19.09 25.44 7.47
N ASP A 38 19.62 26.20 8.45
CA ASP A 38 20.21 25.62 9.64
C ASP A 38 19.23 24.90 10.57
N ALA A 39 17.96 25.34 10.57
CA ALA A 39 16.91 24.84 11.47
C ALA A 39 16.18 23.58 10.95
N ILE A 40 16.74 22.85 9.98
CA ILE A 40 16.10 21.65 9.41
C ILE A 40 15.95 20.55 10.46
N ILE A 41 14.73 20.05 10.55
CA ILE A 41 14.34 18.90 11.39
C ILE A 41 13.82 17.78 10.48
N ASP A 42 14.48 16.61 10.51
CA ASP A 42 14.09 15.47 9.69
C ASP A 42 12.65 15.01 10.02
N GLY A 43 11.90 14.66 9.00
CA GLY A 43 10.49 14.31 9.09
C GLY A 43 9.51 15.49 9.03
N HIS A 44 10.03 16.74 9.05
CA HIS A 44 9.21 17.95 8.95
C HIS A 44 9.06 18.43 7.49
N LEU A 45 8.18 19.42 7.32
CA LEU A 45 7.98 20.06 6.03
C LEU A 45 9.08 21.08 5.76
N VAL A 46 9.52 21.13 4.49
CA VAL A 46 10.44 22.16 3.98
C VAL A 46 9.92 22.72 2.67
N LYS A 47 10.22 24.00 2.41
CA LYS A 47 10.04 24.60 1.08
C LYS A 47 11.22 24.19 0.19
N VAL A 48 10.91 23.85 -1.05
CA VAL A 48 11.91 23.55 -2.08
C VAL A 48 11.96 24.70 -3.06
N LEU A 49 13.15 25.26 -3.26
CA LEU A 49 13.43 26.36 -4.18
C LEU A 49 14.37 25.86 -5.28
N ASP A 50 14.23 26.38 -6.49
CA ASP A 50 15.26 26.16 -7.52
C ASP A 50 16.48 27.07 -7.30
N PHE A 51 17.46 27.02 -8.20
CA PHE A 51 18.72 27.77 -8.08
C PHE A 51 18.54 29.30 -8.15
N ASP A 52 17.42 29.81 -8.64
CA ASP A 52 17.06 31.24 -8.72
C ASP A 52 16.02 31.62 -7.65
N ASP A 53 15.91 30.83 -6.57
CA ASP A 53 14.97 30.99 -5.46
C ASP A 53 13.48 30.94 -5.88
N TYR A 54 13.18 30.36 -7.06
CA TYR A 54 11.81 30.12 -7.46
C TYR A 54 11.21 28.96 -6.66
N PHE A 55 10.01 29.16 -6.11
CA PHE A 55 9.30 28.15 -5.32
C PHE A 55 8.89 26.95 -6.19
N MET A 56 9.39 25.77 -5.83
CA MET A 56 9.13 24.50 -6.51
C MET A 56 8.08 23.66 -5.81
N GLY A 57 7.79 23.95 -4.54
CA GLY A 57 6.84 23.20 -3.73
C GLY A 57 7.26 22.99 -2.29
N ILE A 58 6.48 22.14 -1.62
CA ILE A 58 6.69 21.74 -0.23
C ILE A 58 6.77 20.22 -0.14
N GLY A 59 7.62 19.69 0.73
CA GLY A 59 7.78 18.25 0.91
C GLY A 59 8.32 17.89 2.29
N PHE A 60 8.37 16.60 2.58
CA PHE A 60 8.99 16.05 3.78
C PHE A 60 10.50 15.89 3.58
N ILE A 61 11.29 16.38 4.51
CA ILE A 61 12.74 16.21 4.48
C ILE A 61 13.21 15.05 5.36
N ASN A 62 14.19 14.29 4.86
CA ASN A 62 14.93 13.30 5.64
C ASN A 62 16.37 13.19 5.11
N ARG A 63 17.33 13.75 5.84
CA ARG A 63 18.76 13.79 5.48
C ARG A 63 19.47 12.43 5.61
N LYS A 64 18.82 11.43 6.23
CA LYS A 64 19.34 10.06 6.29
C LYS A 64 19.04 9.27 5.01
N SER A 65 18.04 9.70 4.25
CA SER A 65 17.62 9.07 3.00
C SER A 65 18.34 9.70 1.80
N LYS A 66 18.68 8.89 0.79
CA LYS A 66 19.13 9.42 -0.51
C LYS A 66 18.06 10.24 -1.22
N ILE A 67 16.78 9.90 -1.01
CA ILE A 67 15.65 10.74 -1.41
C ILE A 67 15.42 11.72 -0.26
N THR A 68 16.19 12.80 -0.30
CA THR A 68 16.25 13.76 0.81
C THR A 68 14.95 14.52 0.99
N VAL A 69 14.24 14.86 -0.09
CA VAL A 69 12.89 15.43 0.03
C VAL A 69 11.90 14.65 -0.83
N ARG A 70 10.77 14.31 -0.22
CA ARG A 70 9.59 13.75 -0.90
C ARG A 70 8.54 14.84 -0.99
N MET A 71 8.24 15.26 -2.22
CA MET A 71 7.31 16.35 -2.48
C MET A 71 5.89 15.98 -2.09
N LEU A 72 5.26 16.83 -1.31
CA LEU A 72 3.85 16.73 -0.92
C LEU A 72 2.97 17.61 -1.82
N SER A 73 3.42 18.84 -2.13
CA SER A 73 2.72 19.73 -3.05
C SER A 73 3.70 20.55 -3.88
N ARG A 74 3.28 20.92 -5.09
CA ARG A 74 4.00 21.83 -6.00
C ARG A 74 3.26 23.14 -6.24
N HIS A 75 2.04 23.26 -5.75
CA HIS A 75 1.13 24.36 -6.08
C HIS A 75 0.81 25.25 -4.89
N THR A 76 0.97 24.78 -3.68
CA THR A 76 0.72 25.54 -2.46
C THR A 76 1.89 25.39 -1.50
N ASP A 77 2.13 26.43 -0.73
CA ASP A 77 3.06 26.44 0.40
C ASP A 77 2.34 26.31 1.75
N VAL A 78 1.00 26.15 1.71
CA VAL A 78 0.18 25.88 2.87
C VAL A 78 -0.20 24.39 2.88
N VAL A 79 0.18 23.70 3.94
CA VAL A 79 -0.23 22.33 4.24
C VAL A 79 -0.87 22.37 5.62
N ASP A 80 -2.12 21.97 5.67
CA ASP A 80 -2.91 21.89 6.89
C ASP A 80 -3.74 20.60 6.90
N GLU A 81 -4.59 20.45 7.90
CA GLU A 81 -5.44 19.27 8.03
C GLU A 81 -6.41 19.12 6.86
N THR A 82 -6.95 20.24 6.37
CA THR A 82 -7.87 20.26 5.22
C THR A 82 -7.16 19.77 3.96
N PHE A 83 -5.93 20.23 3.73
CA PHE A 83 -5.10 19.77 2.60
C PHE A 83 -4.90 18.24 2.64
N ILE A 84 -4.60 17.67 3.81
CA ILE A 84 -4.43 16.22 3.96
C ILE A 84 -5.77 15.50 3.71
N GLU A 85 -6.87 16.00 4.27
CA GLU A 85 -8.19 15.41 4.05
C GLU A 85 -8.60 15.40 2.58
N GLU A 86 -8.37 16.49 1.85
CA GLU A 86 -8.65 16.57 0.41
C GLU A 86 -7.86 15.54 -0.39
N ARG A 87 -6.57 15.32 -0.06
CA ARG A 87 -5.73 14.28 -0.69
C ARG A 87 -6.27 12.88 -0.44
N VAL A 88 -6.61 12.58 0.81
CA VAL A 88 -7.19 11.29 1.20
C VAL A 88 -8.52 11.09 0.51
N ARG A 89 -9.39 12.09 0.50
CA ARG A 89 -10.70 12.03 -0.16
C ARG A 89 -10.57 11.77 -1.66
N ALA A 90 -9.70 12.49 -2.34
CA ALA A 90 -9.43 12.27 -3.76
C ALA A 90 -8.96 10.84 -4.05
N ALA A 91 -8.05 10.30 -3.24
CA ALA A 91 -7.56 8.94 -3.39
C ALA A 91 -8.68 7.90 -3.18
N VAL A 92 -9.48 8.03 -2.12
CA VAL A 92 -10.61 7.13 -1.83
C VAL A 92 -11.66 7.21 -2.93
N GLU A 93 -12.10 8.41 -3.33
CA GLU A 93 -13.11 8.61 -4.37
C GLU A 93 -12.67 8.04 -5.71
N TYR A 94 -11.39 8.23 -6.08
CA TYR A 94 -10.85 7.63 -7.29
C TYR A 94 -11.06 6.10 -7.30
N ARG A 95 -10.77 5.40 -6.19
CA ARG A 95 -10.97 3.94 -6.09
C ARG A 95 -12.44 3.56 -6.16
N PHE A 96 -13.30 4.27 -5.45
CA PHE A 96 -14.74 4.01 -5.48
C PHE A 96 -15.36 4.19 -6.88
N ASN A 97 -14.78 5.04 -7.71
CA ASN A 97 -15.24 5.27 -9.08
C ASN A 97 -14.60 4.33 -10.13
N THR A 98 -13.50 3.65 -9.80
CA THR A 98 -12.69 2.95 -10.83
C THR A 98 -12.49 1.46 -10.58
N VAL A 99 -12.56 1.00 -9.33
CA VAL A 99 -12.32 -0.42 -8.99
C VAL A 99 -13.37 -0.93 -8.01
N ASP A 100 -13.48 -2.26 -7.92
CA ASP A 100 -14.22 -2.89 -6.83
C ASP A 100 -13.44 -2.71 -5.52
N THR A 101 -14.09 -2.07 -4.53
CA THR A 101 -13.50 -1.66 -3.26
C THR A 101 -13.74 -2.67 -2.13
N SER A 102 -14.26 -3.87 -2.40
CA SER A 102 -14.38 -4.95 -1.40
C SER A 102 -13.02 -5.30 -0.79
N ALA A 103 -12.00 -5.43 -1.66
CA ALA A 103 -10.59 -5.52 -1.29
C ALA A 103 -9.76 -4.74 -2.33
N CYS A 104 -9.09 -3.66 -1.90
CA CYS A 104 -8.35 -2.79 -2.81
C CYS A 104 -7.29 -1.96 -2.08
N ARG A 105 -6.31 -1.44 -2.83
CA ARG A 105 -5.40 -0.40 -2.36
C ARG A 105 -6.08 0.95 -2.41
N LEU A 106 -6.36 1.54 -1.25
CA LEU A 106 -7.00 2.86 -1.15
C LEU A 106 -6.00 4.01 -1.36
N ILE A 107 -4.78 3.88 -0.82
CA ILE A 107 -3.72 4.89 -0.96
C ILE A 107 -2.46 4.21 -1.49
N PHE A 108 -1.84 4.80 -2.50
CA PHE A 108 -0.63 4.28 -3.15
C PHE A 108 0.44 5.37 -3.30
N GLY A 109 1.00 5.79 -2.20
CA GLY A 109 2.20 6.62 -2.13
C GLY A 109 2.16 7.86 -3.02
N GLU A 110 3.18 8.01 -3.82
CA GLU A 110 3.38 9.12 -4.73
C GLU A 110 2.27 9.25 -5.79
N ALA A 111 1.63 8.15 -6.18
CA ALA A 111 0.52 8.17 -7.14
C ALA A 111 -0.71 8.94 -6.61
N ASP A 112 -0.88 8.96 -5.29
CA ASP A 112 -1.94 9.69 -4.61
C ASP A 112 -1.44 10.95 -3.90
N PHE A 113 -0.20 11.36 -4.18
CA PHE A 113 0.44 12.53 -3.57
C PHE A 113 0.56 12.45 -2.03
N LEU A 114 0.67 11.22 -1.49
CA LEU A 114 0.94 10.90 -0.10
C LEU A 114 2.21 10.03 -0.02
N PRO A 115 3.39 10.60 -0.31
CA PRO A 115 4.60 9.86 -0.63
C PRO A 115 5.04 8.91 0.47
N GLY A 116 5.24 7.65 0.11
CA GLY A 116 5.70 6.60 1.02
C GLY A 116 4.61 6.00 1.91
N LEU A 117 3.32 6.30 1.70
CA LEU A 117 2.19 5.70 2.42
C LEU A 117 1.42 4.73 1.54
N VAL A 118 1.15 3.55 2.07
CA VAL A 118 0.22 2.59 1.48
C VAL A 118 -0.89 2.30 2.48
N ILE A 119 -2.13 2.32 2.03
CA ILE A 119 -3.28 1.83 2.82
C ILE A 119 -4.08 0.89 1.94
N ASP A 120 -4.13 -0.37 2.35
CA ASP A 120 -4.93 -1.42 1.74
C ASP A 120 -6.19 -1.67 2.59
N LYS A 121 -7.32 -1.81 1.92
CA LYS A 121 -8.60 -2.16 2.53
C LYS A 121 -8.95 -3.61 2.22
N TYR A 122 -9.28 -4.35 3.24
CA TYR A 122 -9.75 -5.72 3.19
C TYR A 122 -11.09 -5.81 3.94
N SER A 123 -12.21 -5.83 3.20
CA SER A 123 -13.55 -5.79 3.79
C SER A 123 -13.72 -4.57 4.72
N ASP A 124 -13.76 -4.77 6.03
CA ASP A 124 -13.89 -3.77 7.09
C ASP A 124 -12.60 -3.51 7.89
N VAL A 125 -11.46 -3.94 7.35
CA VAL A 125 -10.13 -3.77 7.97
C VAL A 125 -9.22 -2.94 7.05
N LEU A 126 -8.41 -2.06 7.64
CA LEU A 126 -7.34 -1.35 6.95
C LEU A 126 -5.98 -1.92 7.36
N VAL A 127 -5.10 -2.07 6.37
CA VAL A 127 -3.68 -2.36 6.60
C VAL A 127 -2.85 -1.19 6.11
N VAL A 128 -2.02 -0.64 6.99
CA VAL A 128 -1.23 0.57 6.76
C VAL A 128 0.25 0.21 6.68
N GLU A 129 0.93 0.69 5.64
CA GLU A 129 2.37 0.61 5.51
C GLU A 129 2.93 2.02 5.30
N SER A 130 3.75 2.49 6.23
CA SER A 130 4.42 3.78 6.18
C SER A 130 5.92 3.58 5.97
N LEU A 131 6.45 4.09 4.84
CA LEU A 131 7.80 3.79 4.36
C LEU A 131 8.74 4.98 4.40
N ALA A 132 8.25 6.19 4.73
CA ALA A 132 9.06 7.40 4.76
C ALA A 132 8.82 8.20 6.04
N LEU A 133 9.88 8.81 6.58
CA LEU A 133 9.87 9.45 7.91
C LEU A 133 8.81 10.56 8.03
N GLY A 134 8.67 11.40 7.01
CA GLY A 134 7.72 12.51 7.07
C GLY A 134 6.27 12.05 7.14
N ILE A 135 5.87 11.14 6.25
CA ILE A 135 4.49 10.64 6.22
C ILE A 135 4.17 9.76 7.44
N ASP A 136 5.17 9.13 8.06
CA ASP A 136 4.99 8.35 9.29
C ASP A 136 4.43 9.20 10.44
N ARG A 137 4.81 10.49 10.52
CA ARG A 137 4.28 11.45 11.49
C ARG A 137 2.80 11.77 11.25
N PHE A 138 2.35 11.74 10.00
CA PHE A 138 0.98 12.02 9.57
C PHE A 138 0.08 10.77 9.57
N LYS A 139 0.65 9.60 9.74
CA LYS A 139 -0.03 8.31 9.60
C LYS A 139 -1.36 8.23 10.36
N LEU A 140 -1.36 8.61 11.64
CA LEU A 140 -2.57 8.52 12.48
C LEU A 140 -3.67 9.48 12.00
N LEU A 141 -3.31 10.72 11.65
CA LEU A 141 -4.25 11.69 11.09
C LEU A 141 -4.84 11.16 9.78
N ILE A 142 -4.02 10.60 8.89
CA ILE A 142 -4.48 10.07 7.61
C ILE A 142 -5.41 8.88 7.81
N VAL A 143 -5.09 7.97 8.73
CA VAL A 143 -5.96 6.83 9.07
C VAL A 143 -7.31 7.31 9.59
N GLU A 144 -7.34 8.33 10.45
CA GLU A 144 -8.59 8.93 10.93
C GLU A 144 -9.43 9.51 9.78
N LYS A 145 -8.80 10.25 8.85
CA LYS A 145 -9.49 10.80 7.67
C LYS A 145 -10.01 9.68 6.76
N VAL A 146 -9.24 8.63 6.51
CA VAL A 146 -9.70 7.46 5.72
C VAL A 146 -10.93 6.83 6.37
N LYS A 147 -10.90 6.59 7.69
CA LYS A 147 -12.05 6.02 8.43
C LYS A 147 -13.28 6.92 8.33
N GLY A 148 -13.12 8.23 8.51
CA GLY A 148 -14.21 9.19 8.39
C GLY A 148 -14.86 9.20 7.01
N ILE A 149 -14.05 9.22 5.94
CA ILE A 149 -14.54 9.22 4.56
C ILE A 149 -15.23 7.89 4.20
N LEU A 150 -14.72 6.76 4.71
CA LEU A 150 -15.36 5.45 4.52
C LEU A 150 -16.69 5.36 5.28
N HIS A 151 -16.77 5.92 6.49
CA HIS A 151 -18.01 6.02 7.27
C HIS A 151 -19.08 6.84 6.52
N GLU A 152 -18.71 7.97 5.90
CA GLU A 152 -19.62 8.76 5.04
C GLU A 152 -20.20 7.92 3.88
N LYS A 153 -19.48 6.88 3.44
CA LYS A 153 -19.90 5.94 2.40
C LYS A 153 -20.64 4.71 2.96
N GLY A 154 -20.94 4.69 4.25
CA GLY A 154 -21.64 3.58 4.94
C GLY A 154 -20.74 2.38 5.23
N ILE A 155 -19.41 2.57 5.29
CA ILE A 155 -18.45 1.51 5.59
C ILE A 155 -17.76 1.81 6.92
N ASP A 156 -18.10 1.03 7.94
CA ASP A 156 -17.45 1.11 9.24
C ASP A 156 -16.22 0.20 9.28
N ILE A 157 -15.08 0.77 9.66
CA ILE A 157 -13.82 0.06 9.79
C ILE A 157 -13.69 -0.46 11.23
N ARG A 158 -13.72 -1.79 11.40
CA ARG A 158 -13.60 -2.44 12.71
C ARG A 158 -12.18 -2.45 13.25
N GLY A 159 -11.17 -2.34 12.39
CA GLY A 159 -9.78 -2.39 12.83
C GLY A 159 -8.77 -1.88 11.83
N VAL A 160 -7.61 -1.47 12.37
CA VAL A 160 -6.46 -1.02 11.58
C VAL A 160 -5.20 -1.73 12.06
N TYR A 161 -4.45 -2.33 11.14
CA TYR A 161 -3.19 -2.99 11.45
C TYR A 161 -2.03 -2.34 10.68
N GLU A 162 -0.92 -2.06 11.36
CA GLU A 162 0.29 -1.52 10.74
C GLU A 162 1.23 -2.64 10.31
N ARG A 163 1.66 -2.60 9.05
CA ARG A 163 2.65 -3.48 8.42
C ARG A 163 3.84 -2.68 7.90
N SER A 164 4.37 -1.79 8.73
CA SER A 164 5.55 -0.97 8.43
C SER A 164 6.86 -1.73 8.73
N ASP A 165 6.96 -2.99 8.30
CA ASP A 165 8.08 -3.88 8.58
C ASP A 165 9.02 -4.10 7.38
N ALA A 166 8.84 -3.35 6.29
CA ALA A 166 9.70 -3.40 5.11
C ALA A 166 11.12 -2.89 5.41
N LYS A 167 12.13 -3.53 4.79
CA LYS A 167 13.55 -3.16 4.97
C LYS A 167 13.86 -1.71 4.59
N VAL A 168 13.10 -1.12 3.67
CA VAL A 168 13.31 0.27 3.23
C VAL A 168 13.21 1.28 4.38
N ARG A 169 12.46 0.99 5.44
CA ARG A 169 12.38 1.88 6.62
C ARG A 169 13.73 2.09 7.29
N THR A 170 14.61 1.10 7.31
CA THR A 170 15.95 1.24 7.88
C THR A 170 16.83 2.21 7.07
N LEU A 171 16.58 2.33 5.75
CA LEU A 171 17.23 3.32 4.88
C LEU A 171 16.73 4.74 5.14
N GLU A 172 15.53 4.87 5.66
CA GLU A 172 14.94 6.13 6.13
C GLU A 172 15.34 6.47 7.59
N GLY A 173 16.14 5.61 8.24
CA GLY A 173 16.52 5.76 9.64
C GLY A 173 15.41 5.48 10.64
N MET A 174 14.39 4.69 10.23
CA MET A 174 13.24 4.30 11.04
C MET A 174 13.32 2.83 11.45
N GLU A 175 12.72 2.51 12.58
CA GLU A 175 12.52 1.13 13.01
C GLU A 175 11.41 0.44 12.20
N ARG A 176 11.51 -0.87 12.09
CA ARG A 176 10.45 -1.70 11.51
C ARG A 176 9.35 -1.91 12.55
N VAL A 177 8.10 -1.68 12.17
CA VAL A 177 6.95 -1.71 13.09
C VAL A 177 5.86 -2.63 12.54
N LYS A 178 5.28 -3.44 13.43
CA LYS A 178 4.03 -4.16 13.25
C LYS A 178 3.16 -3.98 14.49
N GLY A 179 1.85 -3.82 14.33
CA GLY A 179 0.94 -3.74 15.45
C GLY A 179 -0.43 -3.16 15.10
N PHE A 180 -1.31 -3.19 16.07
CA PHE A 180 -2.62 -2.57 15.97
C PHE A 180 -2.50 -1.05 16.07
N ILE A 181 -3.28 -0.34 15.29
CA ILE A 181 -3.53 1.10 15.45
C ILE A 181 -4.92 1.22 16.07
N GLY A 182 -4.98 1.49 17.38
CA GLY A 182 -6.18 1.45 18.18
C GLY A 182 -6.40 0.08 18.84
N ASP A 183 -7.65 -0.35 18.92
CA ASP A 183 -8.03 -1.60 19.58
C ASP A 183 -7.63 -2.84 18.79
N GLU A 184 -7.36 -3.94 19.50
CA GLU A 184 -7.12 -5.25 18.90
C GLU A 184 -8.41 -5.83 18.29
N PHE A 185 -8.27 -6.57 17.19
CA PHE A 185 -9.36 -7.22 16.49
C PHE A 185 -8.92 -8.58 15.94
N ASP A 186 -9.86 -9.42 15.47
CA ASP A 186 -9.54 -10.65 14.75
C ASP A 186 -8.89 -10.33 13.41
N THR A 187 -7.63 -10.74 13.28
CA THR A 187 -6.75 -10.45 12.12
C THR A 187 -7.00 -11.35 10.91
N ASN A 188 -7.82 -12.39 11.08
CA ASN A 188 -8.34 -13.16 9.96
C ASN A 188 -9.55 -12.45 9.36
N VAL A 189 -9.42 -12.07 8.09
CA VAL A 189 -10.41 -11.25 7.39
C VAL A 189 -10.94 -11.98 6.18
N GLU A 190 -12.25 -12.14 6.10
CA GLU A 190 -12.87 -12.67 4.88
C GLU A 190 -13.01 -11.55 3.85
N ILE A 191 -12.52 -11.82 2.64
CA ILE A 191 -12.69 -10.97 1.47
C ILE A 191 -13.35 -11.75 0.34
N VAL A 192 -14.05 -11.03 -0.55
CA VAL A 192 -14.59 -11.60 -1.79
C VAL A 192 -13.95 -10.88 -2.96
N GLU A 193 -13.32 -11.64 -3.85
CA GLU A 193 -12.72 -11.11 -5.07
C GLU A 193 -13.09 -12.00 -6.26
N ASN A 194 -13.65 -11.41 -7.32
CA ASN A 194 -14.06 -12.12 -8.53
C ASN A 194 -15.02 -13.29 -8.27
N GLY A 195 -15.85 -13.20 -7.22
CA GLY A 195 -16.75 -14.25 -6.79
C GLY A 195 -16.10 -15.38 -5.98
N VAL A 196 -14.83 -15.26 -5.63
CA VAL A 196 -14.08 -16.20 -4.79
C VAL A 196 -13.93 -15.61 -3.38
N HIS A 197 -14.24 -16.42 -2.37
CA HIS A 197 -14.07 -16.09 -0.96
C HIS A 197 -12.66 -16.47 -0.50
N TYR A 198 -12.00 -15.59 0.21
CA TYR A 198 -10.69 -15.83 0.80
C TYR A 198 -10.69 -15.42 2.26
N MET A 199 -10.19 -16.29 3.12
CA MET A 199 -9.76 -15.91 4.47
C MET A 199 -8.30 -15.48 4.38
N ILE A 200 -8.01 -14.23 4.71
CA ILE A 200 -6.64 -13.67 4.69
C ILE A 200 -6.18 -13.34 6.11
N ASP A 201 -4.89 -13.50 6.36
CA ASP A 201 -4.25 -13.10 7.62
C ASP A 201 -3.45 -11.80 7.38
N VAL A 202 -3.94 -10.69 7.93
CA VAL A 202 -3.30 -9.38 7.74
C VAL A 202 -2.01 -9.23 8.55
N VAL A 203 -1.74 -10.13 9.49
CA VAL A 203 -0.50 -10.13 10.31
C VAL A 203 0.61 -10.93 9.65
N ASN A 204 0.31 -12.17 9.22
CA ASN A 204 1.32 -13.12 8.73
C ASN A 204 1.30 -13.28 7.21
N GLY A 205 0.22 -12.87 6.53
CA GLY A 205 0.12 -12.92 5.08
C GLY A 205 1.22 -12.12 4.37
N GLN A 206 1.53 -12.50 3.13
CA GLN A 206 2.54 -11.79 2.33
C GLN A 206 2.06 -10.37 1.97
N LYS A 207 3.01 -9.45 1.73
CA LYS A 207 2.74 -8.02 1.55
C LYS A 207 1.93 -7.48 2.74
N THR A 208 0.78 -6.89 2.47
CA THR A 208 -0.18 -6.41 3.48
C THR A 208 -1.24 -7.45 3.86
N GLY A 209 -1.14 -8.68 3.32
CA GLY A 209 -2.07 -9.81 3.56
C GLY A 209 -2.49 -10.53 2.29
N PHE A 210 -2.55 -9.83 1.14
CA PHE A 210 -3.02 -10.37 -0.13
C PHE A 210 -2.40 -9.68 -1.34
N PHE A 211 -2.36 -10.35 -2.50
CA PHE A 211 -1.83 -9.80 -3.76
C PHE A 211 -2.92 -9.07 -4.55
N LEU A 212 -3.30 -7.88 -4.10
CA LEU A 212 -4.36 -7.06 -4.71
C LEU A 212 -4.07 -6.68 -6.17
N ASP A 213 -2.80 -6.54 -6.55
CA ASP A 213 -2.34 -6.20 -7.90
C ASP A 213 -2.71 -7.26 -8.97
N GLN A 214 -2.97 -8.51 -8.55
CA GLN A 214 -3.31 -9.60 -9.46
C GLN A 214 -4.82 -9.78 -9.71
N LYS A 215 -5.68 -8.98 -9.11
CA LYS A 215 -7.15 -9.09 -9.18
C LYS A 215 -7.67 -9.28 -10.61
N TYR A 216 -7.28 -8.39 -11.50
CA TYR A 216 -7.75 -8.41 -12.89
C TYR A 216 -7.09 -9.50 -13.74
N ASN A 217 -5.87 -9.91 -13.41
CA ASN A 217 -5.21 -11.06 -14.04
C ASN A 217 -5.95 -12.35 -13.68
N ARG A 218 -6.33 -12.52 -12.41
CA ARG A 218 -7.17 -13.66 -11.97
C ARG A 218 -8.51 -13.67 -12.69
N LEU A 219 -9.20 -12.53 -12.79
CA LEU A 219 -10.46 -12.40 -13.50
C LEU A 219 -10.32 -12.71 -15.00
N ALA A 220 -9.28 -12.24 -15.64
CA ALA A 220 -9.01 -12.49 -17.06
C ALA A 220 -8.76 -13.99 -17.32
N MET A 221 -8.03 -14.66 -16.44
CA MET A 221 -7.74 -16.09 -16.53
C MET A 221 -8.99 -16.95 -16.41
N GLN A 222 -9.99 -16.58 -15.60
CA GLN A 222 -11.27 -17.32 -15.46
C GLN A 222 -11.90 -17.67 -16.83
N LYS A 223 -11.81 -16.76 -17.82
CA LYS A 223 -12.38 -16.94 -19.16
C LYS A 223 -11.77 -18.13 -19.93
N LEU A 224 -10.59 -18.59 -19.52
CA LEU A 224 -9.81 -19.63 -20.19
C LEU A 224 -9.99 -21.02 -19.52
N CYS A 225 -10.61 -21.11 -18.35
CA CYS A 225 -10.50 -22.29 -17.46
C CYS A 225 -11.62 -23.30 -17.61
N ARG A 226 -12.79 -22.93 -18.14
CA ARG A 226 -13.94 -23.84 -18.24
C ARG A 226 -13.59 -25.15 -18.95
N ASP A 227 -13.93 -26.28 -18.31
CA ASP A 227 -13.67 -27.64 -18.78
C ASP A 227 -12.19 -28.00 -19.01
N LYS A 228 -11.27 -27.19 -18.49
CA LYS A 228 -9.81 -27.41 -18.60
C LYS A 228 -9.24 -28.10 -17.37
N ARG A 229 -8.10 -28.76 -17.57
CA ARG A 229 -7.16 -29.09 -16.48
C ARG A 229 -6.19 -27.94 -16.34
N VAL A 230 -6.04 -27.44 -15.11
CA VAL A 230 -5.22 -26.25 -14.79
C VAL A 230 -4.14 -26.64 -13.80
N LEU A 231 -2.90 -26.24 -14.09
CA LEU A 231 -1.77 -26.29 -13.16
C LEU A 231 -1.41 -24.87 -12.74
N ASP A 232 -1.43 -24.60 -11.44
CA ASP A 232 -1.03 -23.34 -10.83
C ASP A 232 0.27 -23.57 -10.04
N CYS A 233 1.39 -23.23 -10.65
CA CYS A 233 2.71 -23.26 -10.01
C CYS A 233 2.92 -22.00 -9.18
N PHE A 234 3.44 -22.16 -7.96
CA PHE A 234 3.59 -21.07 -6.96
C PHE A 234 2.22 -20.50 -6.54
N THR A 235 1.30 -21.42 -6.25
CA THR A 235 -0.12 -21.12 -6.03
C THR A 235 -0.37 -20.22 -4.82
N HIS A 236 0.60 -20.12 -3.89
CA HIS A 236 0.48 -19.40 -2.63
C HIS A 236 -0.78 -19.87 -1.87
N MET A 237 -1.68 -18.98 -1.49
CA MET A 237 -2.96 -19.31 -0.85
C MET A 237 -4.06 -19.72 -1.84
N GLY A 238 -3.69 -20.20 -3.03
CA GLY A 238 -4.60 -20.76 -4.03
C GLY A 238 -5.32 -19.74 -4.90
N THR A 239 -4.82 -18.51 -4.99
CA THR A 239 -5.60 -17.41 -5.58
C THR A 239 -5.92 -17.58 -7.05
N PHE A 240 -5.00 -18.08 -7.87
CA PHE A 240 -5.27 -18.43 -9.27
C PHE A 240 -5.99 -19.76 -9.40
N ALA A 241 -5.61 -20.77 -8.62
CA ALA A 241 -6.24 -22.08 -8.59
C ALA A 241 -7.75 -22.00 -8.30
N LEU A 242 -8.15 -21.23 -7.27
CA LEU A 242 -9.55 -21.07 -6.89
C LEU A 242 -10.35 -20.26 -7.92
N ASN A 243 -9.76 -19.25 -8.55
CA ASN A 243 -10.40 -18.57 -9.68
C ASN A 243 -10.64 -19.51 -10.86
N ALA A 244 -9.71 -20.45 -11.13
CA ALA A 244 -9.91 -21.48 -12.15
C ALA A 244 -11.05 -22.43 -11.77
N GLY A 245 -11.11 -22.87 -10.50
CA GLY A 245 -12.16 -23.75 -9.99
C GLY A 245 -13.56 -23.13 -10.10
N ILE A 246 -13.74 -21.90 -9.63
CA ILE A 246 -15.02 -21.16 -9.73
C ILE A 246 -15.44 -20.96 -11.20
N ALA A 247 -14.48 -20.78 -12.10
CA ALA A 247 -14.74 -20.64 -13.52
C ALA A 247 -15.15 -21.95 -14.23
N GLY A 248 -15.23 -23.07 -13.51
CA GLY A 248 -15.67 -24.37 -14.03
C GLY A 248 -14.53 -25.19 -14.65
N ALA A 249 -13.30 -25.05 -14.17
CA ALA A 249 -12.22 -25.98 -14.51
C ALA A 249 -12.62 -27.41 -14.10
N LYS A 250 -12.25 -28.39 -14.95
CA LYS A 250 -12.50 -29.80 -14.68
C LYS A 250 -11.67 -30.33 -13.53
N GLU A 251 -10.44 -29.87 -13.42
CA GLU A 251 -9.44 -30.26 -12.41
C GLU A 251 -8.45 -29.13 -12.27
N VAL A 252 -8.06 -28.79 -11.06
CA VAL A 252 -7.03 -27.81 -10.78
C VAL A 252 -5.99 -28.44 -9.84
N THR A 253 -4.73 -28.32 -10.20
CA THR A 253 -3.62 -28.68 -9.32
C THR A 253 -2.83 -27.41 -8.97
N GLY A 254 -2.70 -27.12 -7.68
CA GLY A 254 -1.89 -26.00 -7.16
C GLY A 254 -0.69 -26.52 -6.38
N LEU A 255 0.48 -25.95 -6.65
CA LEU A 255 1.75 -26.31 -5.99
C LEU A 255 2.39 -25.08 -5.36
N ASP A 256 2.90 -25.21 -4.15
CA ASP A 256 3.73 -24.19 -3.49
C ASP A 256 4.73 -24.83 -2.53
N ILE A 257 5.88 -24.20 -2.33
CA ILE A 257 6.89 -24.66 -1.35
C ILE A 257 6.45 -24.41 0.10
N SER A 258 5.62 -23.40 0.34
CA SER A 258 5.18 -23.00 1.67
C SER A 258 4.01 -23.87 2.14
N GLU A 259 4.26 -24.75 3.10
CA GLU A 259 3.23 -25.58 3.74
C GLU A 259 2.09 -24.69 4.31
N TYR A 260 2.44 -23.60 4.99
CA TYR A 260 1.46 -22.63 5.50
C TYR A 260 0.57 -22.06 4.40
N ALA A 261 1.15 -21.69 3.26
CA ALA A 261 0.38 -21.14 2.13
C ALA A 261 -0.56 -22.20 1.54
N VAL A 262 -0.11 -23.46 1.42
CA VAL A 262 -0.93 -24.58 0.94
C VAL A 262 -2.07 -24.92 1.91
N GLU A 263 -1.84 -24.84 3.22
CA GLU A 263 -2.91 -25.00 4.21
C GLU A 263 -3.96 -23.91 4.09
N GLN A 264 -3.54 -22.66 3.94
CA GLN A 264 -4.43 -21.53 3.64
C GLN A 264 -5.22 -21.75 2.34
N ALA A 265 -4.56 -22.24 1.29
CA ALA A 265 -5.18 -22.55 0.02
C ALA A 265 -6.25 -23.64 0.15
N ARG A 266 -5.99 -24.70 0.92
CA ARG A 266 -6.96 -25.77 1.22
C ARG A 266 -8.16 -25.25 2.01
N ALA A 267 -7.93 -24.39 3.01
CA ALA A 267 -8.98 -23.76 3.78
C ALA A 267 -9.87 -22.90 2.87
N ASN A 268 -9.27 -22.11 1.99
CA ASN A 268 -9.99 -21.29 1.02
C ASN A 268 -10.72 -22.15 -0.04
N ALA A 269 -10.16 -23.27 -0.48
CA ALA A 269 -10.86 -24.22 -1.36
C ALA A 269 -12.14 -24.74 -0.71
N LYS A 270 -12.08 -25.12 0.55
CA LYS A 270 -13.24 -25.56 1.33
C LYS A 270 -14.28 -24.45 1.51
N LEU A 271 -13.85 -23.22 1.76
CA LEU A 271 -14.72 -22.05 1.89
C LEU A 271 -15.55 -21.81 0.62
N ASN A 272 -15.02 -22.20 -0.54
CA ASN A 272 -15.64 -22.04 -1.85
C ASN A 272 -16.31 -23.35 -2.37
N GLY A 273 -16.32 -24.46 -1.62
CA GLY A 273 -16.83 -25.76 -2.07
C GLY A 273 -16.02 -26.38 -3.21
N LEU A 274 -14.71 -26.08 -3.28
CA LEU A 274 -13.80 -26.50 -4.34
C LEU A 274 -12.79 -27.59 -3.89
N GLU A 275 -12.91 -28.15 -2.71
CA GLU A 275 -11.99 -29.14 -2.14
C GLU A 275 -11.82 -30.40 -2.98
N ASN A 276 -12.81 -30.73 -3.81
CA ASN A 276 -12.78 -31.89 -4.71
C ASN A 276 -12.28 -31.51 -6.13
N THR A 277 -12.23 -30.24 -6.47
CA THR A 277 -11.81 -29.72 -7.77
C THR A 277 -10.38 -29.23 -7.74
N CYS A 278 -9.97 -28.57 -6.62
CA CYS A 278 -8.66 -27.98 -6.43
C CYS A 278 -7.81 -28.86 -5.52
N LEU A 279 -6.89 -29.59 -6.10
CA LEU A 279 -5.89 -30.42 -5.42
C LEU A 279 -4.66 -29.56 -5.14
N LEU A 280 -4.33 -29.33 -3.87
CA LEU A 280 -3.31 -28.38 -3.44
C LEU A 280 -2.21 -29.11 -2.66
N TYR A 281 -0.99 -29.04 -3.17
CA TYR A 281 0.16 -29.81 -2.66
C TYR A 281 1.34 -28.90 -2.31
N THR A 282 2.09 -29.31 -1.30
CA THR A 282 3.40 -28.76 -1.02
C THR A 282 4.42 -29.47 -1.93
N SER A 283 5.20 -28.70 -2.68
CA SER A 283 6.27 -29.21 -3.53
C SER A 283 7.41 -28.20 -3.54
N ASP A 284 8.65 -28.68 -3.41
CA ASP A 284 9.83 -27.88 -3.72
C ASP A 284 10.15 -28.09 -5.20
N ALA A 285 9.81 -27.10 -6.03
CA ALA A 285 10.08 -27.13 -7.46
C ALA A 285 11.59 -27.10 -7.81
N ALA A 286 12.48 -27.03 -6.82
CA ALA A 286 13.92 -27.06 -7.00
C ALA A 286 14.50 -28.50 -6.89
N ASP A 287 13.73 -29.47 -6.40
CA ASP A 287 14.19 -30.85 -6.17
C ASP A 287 13.66 -31.85 -7.20
N GLU A 288 12.91 -31.42 -8.20
CA GLU A 288 12.46 -32.17 -9.39
C GLU A 288 13.14 -31.59 -10.65
#